data_4fb780fc0a1fa09615829f615b16d96c
#
_entry.id   4fb780fc0a1fa09615829f615b16d96c
#
_cell.length_a   1.000
_cell.length_b   1.000
_cell.length_c   1.000
_cell.angle_alpha   90.00
_cell.angle_beta   90.00
_cell.angle_gamma   90.00
#
_symmetry.space_group_name_H-M   'P 1'
#
loop_
_entity.id
_entity.type
_entity.pdbx_description
1 polymer ?
#
loop_
_entity_poly.entity_id
_entity_poly.type
_entity_poly.pdbx_seq_one_letter_code
_entity_poly.pdbx_strand_id
1 'polypeptide(L)'
;MENYKDKHQEIRQGVRALCGQFSAEYHRKVDAEKGYPEEFVEALTKEGWMSALIPEDYGGSGLSLTEATVIMEEINRAGGNSGACHGQMYNMNTLVRFGSKEQRERYLPKIATGELRLQSMGVTEPTTGTDTTKIKTKAERKGDRYIINGQKVWISRVQHSDLMILLARTTPLEDVSKKSDGLSIFLVDIKSAMDSGMAVRPIQNMVNHETNELFFENLEIPSENLIGEEGKGFKYILTGLNAERILIAAECIGDGYWFTDKVTSYVNEREVFGLSLIHI
;
A
#
# COMPACT_ATOMS: atom_id res chain seq x y z
N MET A 1 -5.75 32.89 -18.47
CA MET A 1 -5.61 31.53 -17.83
C MET A 1 -6.79 30.71 -18.30
N GLU A 2 -6.57 29.81 -19.26
CA GLU A 2 -7.60 28.88 -19.68
C GLU A 2 -8.00 28.01 -18.48
N ASN A 3 -9.32 27.93 -18.26
CA ASN A 3 -9.90 27.04 -17.28
C ASN A 3 -9.39 25.61 -17.53
N TYR A 4 -8.48 25.15 -16.70
CA TYR A 4 -8.09 23.75 -16.62
C TYR A 4 -9.34 22.99 -16.15
N LYS A 5 -10.18 22.58 -17.12
CA LYS A 5 -11.33 21.73 -16.83
C LYS A 5 -10.75 20.43 -16.31
N ASP A 6 -10.93 20.17 -15.03
CA ASP A 6 -10.57 18.93 -14.40
C ASP A 6 -11.27 17.78 -15.16
N LYS A 7 -10.47 16.95 -15.79
CA LYS A 7 -10.97 15.84 -16.63
C LYS A 7 -11.57 14.70 -15.79
N HIS A 8 -11.39 14.72 -14.46
CA HIS A 8 -11.76 13.63 -13.56
C HIS A 8 -12.81 14.06 -12.52
N GLN A 9 -13.72 14.97 -12.88
CA GLN A 9 -14.74 15.50 -11.98
C GLN A 9 -15.65 14.43 -11.40
N GLU A 10 -16.02 13.43 -12.18
CA GLU A 10 -16.87 12.33 -11.73
C GLU A 10 -16.19 11.49 -10.64
N ILE A 11 -14.90 11.17 -10.80
CA ILE A 11 -14.10 10.47 -9.79
C ILE A 11 -14.03 11.32 -8.52
N ARG A 12 -13.68 12.61 -8.64
CA ARG A 12 -13.60 13.51 -7.49
C ARG A 12 -14.91 13.61 -6.72
N GLN A 13 -16.03 13.74 -7.43
CA GLN A 13 -17.35 13.83 -6.82
C GLN A 13 -17.74 12.53 -6.12
N GLY A 14 -17.53 11.38 -6.76
CA GLY A 14 -17.82 10.06 -6.18
C GLY A 14 -17.00 9.79 -4.91
N VAL A 15 -15.68 9.98 -4.97
CA VAL A 15 -14.80 9.78 -3.80
C VAL A 15 -15.17 10.75 -2.67
N ARG A 16 -15.41 12.02 -2.98
CA ARG A 16 -15.79 13.03 -1.99
C ARG A 16 -17.13 12.72 -1.33
N ALA A 17 -18.11 12.26 -2.11
CA ALA A 17 -19.42 11.87 -1.59
C ALA A 17 -19.32 10.68 -0.62
N LEU A 18 -18.46 9.69 -0.93
CA LEU A 18 -18.19 8.57 -0.03
C LEU A 18 -17.49 9.05 1.24
N CYS A 19 -16.39 9.81 1.10
CA CYS A 19 -15.63 10.31 2.24
C CYS A 19 -16.47 11.20 3.17
N GLY A 20 -17.44 11.94 2.62
CA GLY A 20 -18.37 12.76 3.39
C GLY A 20 -19.29 11.98 4.34
N GLN A 21 -19.37 10.66 4.22
CA GLN A 21 -20.09 9.79 5.15
C GLN A 21 -19.29 9.51 6.44
N PHE A 22 -17.99 9.79 6.41
CA PHE A 22 -17.07 9.57 7.53
C PHE A 22 -16.57 10.91 8.08
N SER A 23 -17.06 11.27 9.25
CA SER A 23 -16.73 12.56 9.86
C SER A 23 -15.28 12.64 10.34
N ALA A 24 -14.76 13.85 10.52
CA ALA A 24 -13.45 14.06 11.14
C ALA A 24 -13.40 13.46 12.57
N GLU A 25 -14.53 13.33 13.25
CA GLU A 25 -14.63 12.70 14.55
C GLU A 25 -14.45 11.19 14.49
N TYR A 26 -15.00 10.54 13.45
CA TYR A 26 -14.75 9.12 13.16
C TYR A 26 -13.25 8.85 13.04
N HIS A 27 -12.54 9.60 12.19
CA HIS A 27 -11.10 9.40 12.00
C HIS A 27 -10.29 9.68 13.26
N ARG A 28 -10.63 10.74 14.03
CA ARG A 28 -9.97 11.02 15.31
C ARG A 28 -10.20 9.93 16.36
N LYS A 29 -11.40 9.34 16.39
CA LYS A 29 -11.70 8.23 17.30
C LYS A 29 -10.87 7.00 16.95
N VAL A 30 -10.84 6.61 15.68
CA VAL A 30 -10.02 5.47 15.20
C VAL A 30 -8.54 5.66 15.55
N ASP A 31 -7.99 6.87 15.34
CA ASP A 31 -6.59 7.18 15.66
C ASP A 31 -6.33 7.14 17.18
N ALA A 32 -7.21 7.73 17.98
CA ALA A 32 -7.09 7.72 19.46
C ALA A 32 -7.13 6.29 20.04
N GLU A 33 -7.89 5.40 19.43
CA GLU A 33 -7.98 3.98 19.78
C GLU A 33 -6.84 3.14 19.20
N LYS A 34 -5.93 3.75 18.42
CA LYS A 34 -4.89 3.07 17.63
C LYS A 34 -5.48 1.98 16.74
N GLY A 35 -6.69 2.20 16.26
CA GLY A 35 -7.46 1.26 15.47
C GLY A 35 -7.18 1.39 13.97
N TYR A 36 -7.78 0.47 13.22
CA TYR A 36 -7.82 0.49 11.76
C TYR A 36 -9.21 0.98 11.31
N PRO A 37 -9.31 1.87 10.30
CA PRO A 37 -10.58 2.41 9.84
C PRO A 37 -11.31 1.41 8.92
N GLU A 38 -11.73 0.28 9.48
CA GLU A 38 -12.29 -0.87 8.74
C GLU A 38 -13.49 -0.46 7.89
N GLU A 39 -14.47 0.22 8.50
CA GLU A 39 -15.70 0.65 7.83
C GLU A 39 -15.43 1.58 6.64
N PHE A 40 -14.44 2.47 6.78
CA PHE A 40 -14.02 3.37 5.72
C PHE A 40 -13.37 2.62 4.55
N VAL A 41 -12.48 1.68 4.86
CA VAL A 41 -11.79 0.86 3.83
C VAL A 41 -12.78 -0.08 3.14
N GLU A 42 -13.72 -0.66 3.88
CA GLU A 42 -14.80 -1.47 3.31
C GLU A 42 -15.68 -0.65 2.37
N ALA A 43 -16.05 0.56 2.75
CA ALA A 43 -16.85 1.45 1.90
C ALA A 43 -16.11 1.80 0.60
N LEU A 44 -14.82 2.15 0.68
CA LEU A 44 -13.99 2.38 -0.52
C LEU A 44 -13.90 1.15 -1.42
N THR A 45 -13.78 -0.03 -0.82
CA THR A 45 -13.72 -1.31 -1.55
C THR A 45 -15.03 -1.62 -2.24
N LYS A 46 -16.16 -1.48 -1.53
CA LYS A 46 -17.50 -1.76 -2.03
C LYS A 46 -17.88 -0.87 -3.22
N GLU A 47 -17.48 0.39 -3.20
CA GLU A 47 -17.69 1.34 -4.29
C GLU A 47 -16.68 1.17 -5.45
N GLY A 48 -15.76 0.20 -5.36
CA GLY A 48 -14.79 -0.14 -6.41
C GLY A 48 -13.55 0.76 -6.46
N TRP A 49 -13.39 1.74 -5.56
CA TRP A 49 -12.25 2.65 -5.57
C TRP A 49 -10.93 1.93 -5.34
N MET A 50 -10.94 0.87 -4.52
CA MET A 50 -9.74 0.09 -4.20
C MET A 50 -9.35 -0.91 -5.30
N SER A 51 -10.20 -1.15 -6.27
CA SER A 51 -9.95 -2.01 -7.45
C SER A 51 -9.78 -1.23 -8.76
N ALA A 52 -9.65 0.09 -8.67
CA ALA A 52 -9.58 1.00 -9.82
C ALA A 52 -8.51 0.59 -10.86
N LEU A 53 -7.35 0.13 -10.42
CA LEU A 53 -6.23 -0.29 -11.29
C LEU A 53 -6.31 -1.75 -11.77
N ILE A 54 -7.24 -2.54 -11.26
CA ILE A 54 -7.45 -3.92 -11.71
C ILE A 54 -8.15 -3.88 -13.07
N PRO A 55 -7.68 -4.65 -14.09
CA PRO A 55 -8.36 -4.73 -15.38
C PRO A 55 -9.81 -5.21 -15.25
N GLU A 56 -10.68 -4.76 -16.16
CA GLU A 56 -12.11 -5.13 -16.20
C GLU A 56 -12.31 -6.65 -16.26
N ASP A 57 -11.47 -7.37 -17.00
CA ASP A 57 -11.49 -8.84 -17.11
C ASP A 57 -11.36 -9.55 -15.75
N TYR A 58 -10.85 -8.86 -14.73
CA TYR A 58 -10.69 -9.37 -13.36
C TYR A 58 -11.58 -8.64 -12.35
N GLY A 59 -12.61 -7.91 -12.82
CA GLY A 59 -13.61 -7.28 -11.97
C GLY A 59 -13.21 -5.90 -11.40
N GLY A 60 -12.16 -5.28 -11.92
CA GLY A 60 -11.79 -3.90 -11.61
C GLY A 60 -12.36 -2.91 -12.62
N SER A 61 -11.93 -1.65 -12.52
CA SER A 61 -12.37 -0.57 -13.43
C SER A 61 -11.39 -0.29 -14.58
N GLY A 62 -10.21 -0.94 -14.60
CA GLY A 62 -9.22 -0.76 -15.66
C GLY A 62 -8.66 0.67 -15.78
N LEU A 63 -8.78 1.48 -14.72
CA LEU A 63 -8.33 2.87 -14.71
C LEU A 63 -6.79 2.94 -14.72
N SER A 64 -6.28 4.08 -15.15
CA SER A 64 -4.84 4.34 -15.16
C SER A 64 -4.33 4.85 -13.79
N LEU A 65 -3.00 4.95 -13.67
CA LEU A 65 -2.38 5.53 -12.48
C LEU A 65 -2.79 7.01 -12.28
N THR A 66 -3.14 7.73 -13.35
CA THR A 66 -3.61 9.11 -13.26
C THR A 66 -4.93 9.20 -12.50
N GLU A 67 -5.91 8.36 -12.84
CA GLU A 67 -7.18 8.31 -12.11
C GLU A 67 -6.97 7.85 -10.66
N ALA A 68 -6.09 6.89 -10.43
CA ALA A 68 -5.75 6.45 -9.08
C ALA A 68 -5.15 7.59 -8.22
N THR A 69 -4.35 8.51 -8.82
CA THR A 69 -3.85 9.70 -8.09
C THR A 69 -4.99 10.63 -7.67
N VAL A 70 -5.99 10.79 -8.53
CA VAL A 70 -7.18 11.62 -8.21
C VAL A 70 -7.97 11.03 -7.05
N ILE A 71 -8.11 9.69 -7.02
CA ILE A 71 -8.77 8.99 -5.91
C ILE A 71 -8.04 9.26 -4.59
N MET A 72 -6.72 9.07 -4.55
CA MET A 72 -5.92 9.26 -3.34
C MET A 72 -5.90 10.73 -2.88
N GLU A 73 -5.76 11.67 -3.81
CA GLU A 73 -5.83 13.11 -3.52
C GLU A 73 -7.17 13.49 -2.87
N GLU A 74 -8.31 13.01 -3.42
CA GLU A 74 -9.63 13.36 -2.88
C GLU A 74 -9.91 12.70 -1.53
N ILE A 75 -9.44 11.50 -1.28
CA ILE A 75 -9.55 10.87 0.05
C ILE A 75 -8.90 11.76 1.11
N ASN A 76 -7.64 12.19 0.89
CA ASN A 76 -6.91 13.01 1.84
C ASN A 76 -7.48 14.44 1.93
N ARG A 77 -7.88 15.02 0.79
CA ARG A 77 -8.56 16.33 0.75
C ARG A 77 -9.86 16.36 1.56
N ALA A 78 -10.57 15.24 1.62
CA ALA A 78 -11.76 15.10 2.46
C ALA A 78 -11.43 14.86 3.95
N GLY A 79 -10.17 14.70 4.33
CA GLY A 79 -9.70 14.41 5.67
C GLY A 79 -9.74 12.91 6.03
N GLY A 80 -9.87 12.05 5.02
CA GLY A 80 -9.77 10.60 5.17
C GLY A 80 -8.30 10.14 5.26
N ASN A 81 -8.09 8.91 5.72
CA ASN A 81 -6.77 8.30 5.82
C ASN A 81 -6.56 7.31 4.66
N SER A 82 -6.05 7.79 3.51
CA SER A 82 -5.68 6.92 2.40
C SER A 82 -4.54 5.95 2.77
N GLY A 83 -3.69 6.35 3.71
CA GLY A 83 -2.64 5.52 4.27
C GLY A 83 -3.14 4.16 4.79
N ALA A 84 -4.41 4.04 5.18
CA ALA A 84 -5.01 2.77 5.59
C ALA A 84 -5.20 1.77 4.45
N CYS A 85 -5.23 2.20 3.19
CA CYS A 85 -5.60 1.37 2.05
C CYS A 85 -4.73 1.52 0.79
N HIS A 86 -3.92 2.57 0.67
CA HIS A 86 -3.12 2.85 -0.53
C HIS A 86 -2.17 1.69 -0.92
N GLY A 87 -1.73 0.90 0.06
CA GLY A 87 -0.85 -0.25 -0.16
C GLY A 87 -1.40 -1.23 -1.20
N GLN A 88 -2.72 -1.42 -1.24
CA GLN A 88 -3.34 -2.27 -2.24
C GLN A 88 -3.11 -1.76 -3.66
N MET A 89 -3.21 -0.45 -3.88
CA MET A 89 -3.08 0.15 -5.20
C MET A 89 -1.70 -0.12 -5.85
N TYR A 90 -0.61 0.06 -5.12
CA TYR A 90 0.71 -0.16 -5.71
C TYR A 90 1.17 -1.63 -5.66
N ASN A 91 0.76 -2.41 -4.66
CA ASN A 91 1.10 -3.82 -4.56
C ASN A 91 0.42 -4.65 -5.65
N MET A 92 -0.88 -4.44 -5.89
CA MET A 92 -1.58 -5.19 -6.93
C MET A 92 -1.05 -4.91 -8.34
N ASN A 93 -0.49 -3.71 -8.60
CA ASN A 93 0.12 -3.39 -9.88
C ASN A 93 1.29 -4.34 -10.23
N THR A 94 2.04 -4.81 -9.21
CA THR A 94 3.07 -5.83 -9.39
C THR A 94 2.47 -7.16 -9.86
N LEU A 95 1.37 -7.58 -9.24
CA LEU A 95 0.65 -8.80 -9.63
C LEU A 95 0.00 -8.68 -11.01
N VAL A 96 -0.66 -7.55 -11.29
CA VAL A 96 -1.28 -7.27 -12.60
C VAL A 96 -0.27 -7.37 -13.74
N ARG A 97 0.93 -6.80 -13.56
CA ARG A 97 1.94 -6.71 -14.61
C ARG A 97 2.80 -7.95 -14.77
N PHE A 98 3.16 -8.60 -13.67
CA PHE A 98 4.17 -9.66 -13.66
C PHE A 98 3.68 -10.99 -13.11
N GLY A 99 2.49 -11.06 -12.56
CA GLY A 99 1.85 -12.30 -12.15
C GLY A 99 1.61 -13.23 -13.34
N SER A 100 1.68 -14.54 -13.13
CA SER A 100 1.25 -15.52 -14.12
C SER A 100 -0.25 -15.38 -14.41
N LYS A 101 -0.71 -15.99 -15.49
CA LYS A 101 -2.14 -16.01 -15.80
C LYS A 101 -2.94 -16.61 -14.64
N GLU A 102 -2.47 -17.73 -14.11
CA GLU A 102 -3.10 -18.45 -12.99
C GLU A 102 -3.13 -17.61 -11.71
N GLN A 103 -2.04 -16.88 -11.42
CA GLN A 103 -2.01 -15.97 -10.28
C GLN A 103 -3.01 -14.82 -10.44
N ARG A 104 -3.09 -14.21 -11.62
CA ARG A 104 -4.05 -13.13 -11.88
C ARG A 104 -5.48 -13.60 -11.79
N GLU A 105 -5.82 -14.74 -12.41
CA GLU A 105 -7.16 -15.34 -12.37
C GLU A 105 -7.57 -15.76 -10.94
N ARG A 106 -6.62 -16.22 -10.14
CA ARG A 106 -6.86 -16.67 -8.77
C ARG A 106 -7.07 -15.52 -7.77
N TYR A 107 -6.29 -14.44 -7.90
CA TYR A 107 -6.20 -13.42 -6.86
C TYR A 107 -6.89 -12.10 -7.21
N LEU A 108 -6.78 -11.62 -8.47
CA LEU A 108 -7.31 -10.29 -8.80
C LEU A 108 -8.81 -10.14 -8.61
N PRO A 109 -9.68 -11.12 -9.00
CA PRO A 109 -11.12 -11.00 -8.74
C PRO A 109 -11.45 -10.91 -7.25
N LYS A 110 -10.73 -11.64 -6.41
CA LYS A 110 -10.93 -11.64 -4.95
C LYS A 110 -10.44 -10.33 -4.31
N ILE A 111 -9.37 -9.74 -4.85
CA ILE A 111 -8.89 -8.42 -4.43
C ILE A 111 -9.89 -7.34 -4.87
N ALA A 112 -10.45 -7.46 -6.09
CA ALA A 112 -11.43 -6.51 -6.61
C ALA A 112 -12.71 -6.46 -5.77
N THR A 113 -13.19 -7.61 -5.28
CA THR A 113 -14.39 -7.72 -4.44
C THR A 113 -14.12 -7.42 -2.95
N GLY A 114 -12.86 -7.35 -2.53
CA GLY A 114 -12.47 -7.22 -1.13
C GLY A 114 -12.51 -8.52 -0.33
N GLU A 115 -12.71 -9.68 -0.98
CA GLU A 115 -12.55 -11.00 -0.34
C GLU A 115 -11.11 -11.20 0.16
N LEU A 116 -10.13 -10.65 -0.57
CA LEU A 116 -8.72 -10.63 -0.19
C LEU A 116 -8.17 -9.21 -0.23
N ARG A 117 -7.32 -8.88 0.74
CA ARG A 117 -6.57 -7.62 0.79
C ARG A 117 -5.09 -7.85 0.54
N LEU A 118 -4.49 -7.08 -0.37
CA LEU A 118 -3.06 -7.07 -0.68
C LEU A 118 -2.45 -5.72 -0.31
N GLN A 119 -2.33 -5.43 0.97
CA GLN A 119 -1.88 -4.13 1.47
C GLN A 119 -0.45 -4.13 2.02
N SER A 120 0.12 -5.30 2.26
CA SER A 120 1.44 -5.44 2.88
C SER A 120 2.55 -5.65 1.86
N MET A 121 3.72 -5.02 2.12
CA MET A 121 4.91 -5.16 1.28
C MET A 121 6.18 -5.32 2.12
N GLY A 122 6.79 -6.50 2.09
CA GLY A 122 8.01 -6.85 2.83
C GLY A 122 9.28 -6.60 2.03
N VAL A 123 9.85 -5.39 2.10
CA VAL A 123 11.07 -5.00 1.39
C VAL A 123 12.17 -4.59 2.36
N THR A 124 11.96 -3.59 3.19
CA THR A 124 12.95 -3.00 4.08
C THR A 124 13.43 -3.96 5.16
N GLU A 125 14.73 -3.93 5.44
CA GLU A 125 15.37 -4.71 6.51
C GLU A 125 16.07 -3.78 7.51
N PRO A 126 16.38 -4.22 8.74
CA PRO A 126 17.00 -3.37 9.76
C PRO A 126 18.28 -2.67 9.32
N THR A 127 19.04 -3.30 8.43
CA THR A 127 20.32 -2.78 7.92
C THR A 127 20.23 -2.23 6.49
N THR A 128 19.06 -2.27 5.86
CA THR A 128 18.90 -2.03 4.41
C THR A 128 17.55 -1.38 4.11
N GLY A 129 17.49 -0.07 4.15
CA GLY A 129 16.32 0.74 3.79
C GLY A 129 16.49 1.41 2.42
N THR A 130 17.48 2.29 2.28
CA THR A 130 17.71 3.05 1.05
C THR A 130 18.31 2.20 -0.07
N ASP A 131 19.34 1.41 0.24
CA ASP A 131 19.99 0.51 -0.74
C ASP A 131 19.38 -0.90 -0.66
N THR A 132 18.18 -1.06 -1.18
CA THR A 132 17.44 -2.33 -1.17
C THR A 132 18.12 -3.47 -1.92
N THR A 133 19.15 -3.16 -2.73
CA THR A 133 19.95 -4.20 -3.40
C THR A 133 20.80 -5.03 -2.44
N LYS A 134 20.93 -4.62 -1.19
CA LYS A 134 21.72 -5.31 -0.15
C LYS A 134 20.88 -6.11 0.85
N ILE A 135 19.60 -6.34 0.58
CA ILE A 135 18.77 -7.16 1.46
C ILE A 135 19.37 -8.55 1.65
N LYS A 136 19.17 -9.09 2.86
CA LYS A 136 19.75 -10.37 3.32
C LYS A 136 18.71 -11.48 3.48
N THR A 137 17.41 -11.14 3.55
CA THR A 137 16.35 -12.15 3.57
C THR A 137 16.52 -13.04 2.35
N LYS A 138 16.81 -14.32 2.59
CA LYS A 138 17.09 -15.29 1.53
C LYS A 138 15.88 -16.18 1.27
N ALA A 139 15.75 -16.62 0.03
CA ALA A 139 14.79 -17.60 -0.44
C ALA A 139 15.53 -18.70 -1.18
N GLU A 140 15.67 -19.85 -0.57
CA GLU A 140 16.38 -21.02 -1.12
C GLU A 140 15.40 -21.99 -1.75
N ARG A 141 15.56 -22.30 -3.03
CA ARG A 141 14.68 -23.23 -3.72
C ARG A 141 14.95 -24.68 -3.30
N LYS A 142 13.90 -25.39 -2.85
CA LYS A 142 13.94 -26.83 -2.53
C LYS A 142 12.76 -27.52 -3.21
N GLY A 143 13.04 -28.10 -4.39
CA GLY A 143 12.01 -28.76 -5.19
C GLY A 143 10.92 -27.78 -5.66
N ASP A 144 9.70 -28.01 -5.22
CA ASP A 144 8.51 -27.22 -5.54
C ASP A 144 8.25 -26.07 -4.54
N ARG A 145 9.21 -25.76 -3.65
CA ARG A 145 9.09 -24.75 -2.60
C ARG A 145 10.31 -23.82 -2.52
N TYR A 146 10.12 -22.68 -1.88
CA TYR A 146 11.20 -21.81 -1.39
C TYR A 146 11.19 -21.82 0.14
N ILE A 147 12.37 -21.94 0.73
CA ILE A 147 12.58 -21.81 2.17
C ILE A 147 13.10 -20.41 2.44
N ILE A 148 12.33 -19.62 3.17
CA ILE A 148 12.64 -18.22 3.44
C ILE A 148 13.16 -18.05 4.85
N ASN A 149 14.31 -17.35 4.98
CA ASN A 149 14.91 -17.00 6.26
C ASN A 149 15.37 -15.53 6.22
N GLY A 150 15.03 -14.77 7.26
CA GLY A 150 15.42 -13.38 7.35
C GLY A 150 14.50 -12.53 8.21
N GLN A 151 14.57 -11.22 8.02
CA GLN A 151 13.82 -10.25 8.80
C GLN A 151 13.41 -9.07 7.91
N LYS A 152 12.21 -8.55 8.12
CA LYS A 152 11.74 -7.29 7.54
C LYS A 152 11.33 -6.33 8.67
N VAL A 153 11.43 -5.03 8.42
CA VAL A 153 11.08 -3.98 9.38
C VAL A 153 10.28 -2.87 8.69
N TRP A 154 9.49 -2.16 9.46
CA TRP A 154 8.58 -1.09 8.98
C TRP A 154 7.51 -1.59 8.02
N ILE A 155 7.03 -2.81 8.23
CA ILE A 155 6.02 -3.42 7.36
C ILE A 155 4.62 -3.06 7.86
N SER A 156 3.91 -2.31 7.03
CA SER A 156 2.58 -1.81 7.38
C SER A 156 1.48 -2.83 7.10
N ARG A 157 0.44 -2.80 7.92
CA ARG A 157 -0.88 -3.45 7.70
C ARG A 157 -0.86 -4.95 7.54
N VAL A 158 0.10 -5.64 8.15
CA VAL A 158 0.15 -7.12 8.12
C VAL A 158 -1.11 -7.71 8.72
N GLN A 159 -1.63 -7.11 9.79
CA GLN A 159 -2.84 -7.55 10.49
C GLN A 159 -4.14 -7.34 9.68
N HIS A 160 -4.11 -6.46 8.68
CA HIS A 160 -5.26 -6.07 7.86
C HIS A 160 -5.08 -6.44 6.38
N SER A 161 -4.21 -7.41 6.12
CA SER A 161 -3.89 -7.90 4.78
C SER A 161 -3.89 -9.42 4.77
N ASP A 162 -4.49 -10.03 3.75
CA ASP A 162 -4.46 -11.48 3.56
C ASP A 162 -3.19 -11.90 2.82
N LEU A 163 -2.71 -11.02 1.96
CA LEU A 163 -1.57 -11.25 1.08
C LEU A 163 -0.49 -10.19 1.29
N MET A 164 0.76 -10.59 1.07
CA MET A 164 1.92 -9.69 1.11
C MET A 164 2.82 -9.91 -0.11
N ILE A 165 3.32 -8.82 -0.67
CA ILE A 165 4.45 -8.86 -1.61
C ILE A 165 5.74 -8.95 -0.80
N LEU A 166 6.53 -10.00 -0.98
CA LEU A 166 7.81 -10.19 -0.29
C LEU A 166 8.97 -10.16 -1.29
N LEU A 167 9.93 -9.28 -1.08
CA LEU A 167 11.20 -9.27 -1.80
C LEU A 167 12.25 -10.04 -1.00
N ALA A 168 12.83 -11.09 -1.60
CA ALA A 168 13.89 -11.89 -1.00
C ALA A 168 14.99 -12.21 -2.02
N ARG A 169 16.15 -12.62 -1.53
CA ARG A 169 17.31 -12.95 -2.35
C ARG A 169 17.32 -14.44 -2.65
N THR A 170 17.26 -14.80 -3.94
CA THR A 170 17.34 -16.18 -4.44
C THR A 170 18.74 -16.57 -4.91
N THR A 171 19.57 -15.60 -5.29
CA THR A 171 20.98 -15.81 -5.60
C THR A 171 21.84 -14.96 -4.67
N PRO A 172 22.87 -15.51 -4.01
CA PRO A 172 23.77 -14.76 -3.13
C PRO A 172 24.34 -13.52 -3.80
N LEU A 173 24.61 -12.45 -3.02
CA LEU A 173 25.08 -11.17 -3.55
C LEU A 173 26.46 -11.29 -4.20
N GLU A 174 27.29 -12.18 -3.72
CA GLU A 174 28.64 -12.52 -4.23
C GLU A 174 28.61 -13.25 -5.57
N ASP A 175 27.50 -13.90 -5.91
CA ASP A 175 27.35 -14.72 -7.11
C ASP A 175 26.69 -13.97 -8.28
N VAL A 176 26.30 -12.70 -8.08
CA VAL A 176 25.66 -11.89 -9.13
C VAL A 176 26.60 -10.81 -9.67
N SER A 177 26.52 -10.52 -10.96
CA SER A 177 27.31 -9.46 -11.60
C SER A 177 26.79 -8.06 -11.28
N LYS A 178 25.47 -7.91 -11.03
CA LYS A 178 24.82 -6.67 -10.64
C LYS A 178 24.08 -6.89 -9.32
N LYS A 179 24.23 -5.98 -8.36
CA LYS A 179 23.59 -6.07 -7.06
C LYS A 179 22.06 -6.17 -7.11
N SER A 180 21.46 -5.66 -8.18
CA SER A 180 20.01 -5.75 -8.45
C SER A 180 19.54 -7.12 -8.92
N ASP A 181 20.46 -7.97 -9.39
CA ASP A 181 20.14 -9.32 -9.84
C ASP A 181 20.06 -10.28 -8.64
N GLY A 182 19.43 -11.43 -8.84
CA GLY A 182 19.27 -12.44 -7.80
C GLY A 182 18.25 -12.11 -6.70
N LEU A 183 17.44 -11.08 -6.89
CA LEU A 183 16.30 -10.75 -6.06
C LEU A 183 15.01 -11.25 -6.72
N SER A 184 14.11 -11.81 -5.94
CA SER A 184 12.84 -12.39 -6.41
C SER A 184 11.69 -11.87 -5.59
N ILE A 185 10.49 -11.82 -6.18
CA ILE A 185 9.26 -11.40 -5.53
C ILE A 185 8.37 -12.62 -5.31
N PHE A 186 7.80 -12.71 -4.13
CA PHE A 186 6.85 -13.75 -3.76
C PHE A 186 5.53 -13.13 -3.30
N LEU A 187 4.42 -13.77 -3.69
CA LEU A 187 3.12 -13.52 -3.10
C LEU A 187 2.94 -14.44 -1.89
N VAL A 188 2.88 -13.86 -0.72
CA VAL A 188 2.79 -14.59 0.56
C VAL A 188 1.36 -14.54 1.06
N ASP A 189 0.76 -15.69 1.34
CA ASP A 189 -0.44 -15.81 2.16
C ASP A 189 -0.03 -15.62 3.63
N ILE A 190 -0.48 -14.51 4.23
CA ILE A 190 -0.02 -14.10 5.56
C ILE A 190 -0.45 -15.10 6.63
N LYS A 191 -1.70 -15.58 6.56
CA LYS A 191 -2.22 -16.51 7.54
C LYS A 191 -1.43 -17.82 7.52
N SER A 192 -1.27 -18.40 6.35
CA SER A 192 -0.47 -19.63 6.18
C SER A 192 0.98 -19.44 6.62
N ALA A 193 1.55 -18.26 6.35
CA ALA A 193 2.92 -17.94 6.74
C ALA A 193 3.09 -17.83 8.26
N MET A 194 2.12 -17.22 8.97
CA MET A 194 2.15 -17.16 10.44
C MET A 194 2.05 -18.54 11.09
N ASP A 195 1.32 -19.46 10.47
CA ASP A 195 1.19 -20.84 10.95
C ASP A 195 2.45 -21.69 10.68
N SER A 196 3.36 -21.21 9.81
CA SER A 196 4.46 -22.05 9.27
C SER A 196 5.85 -21.41 9.27
N GLY A 197 6.11 -20.37 10.08
CA GLY A 197 7.47 -19.85 10.20
C GLY A 197 7.61 -18.33 10.04
N MET A 198 6.51 -17.57 10.00
CA MET A 198 6.53 -16.12 10.07
C MET A 198 6.05 -15.63 11.44
N ALA A 199 6.86 -14.83 12.11
CA ALA A 199 6.47 -14.13 13.34
C ALA A 199 6.30 -12.64 13.05
N VAL A 200 5.22 -12.05 13.59
CA VAL A 200 4.88 -10.63 13.46
C VAL A 200 5.05 -9.96 14.81
N ARG A 201 5.82 -8.87 14.88
CA ARG A 201 6.00 -8.04 16.07
C ARG A 201 5.62 -6.60 15.80
N PRO A 202 4.54 -6.08 16.42
CA PRO A 202 4.14 -4.69 16.25
C PRO A 202 5.21 -3.71 16.76
N ILE A 203 5.40 -2.61 16.03
CA ILE A 203 6.23 -1.47 16.41
C ILE A 203 5.30 -0.35 16.87
N GLN A 204 5.58 0.21 18.05
CA GLN A 204 4.80 1.35 18.53
C GLN A 204 5.26 2.64 17.87
N ASN A 205 4.39 3.22 17.06
CA ASN A 205 4.58 4.48 16.37
C ASN A 205 3.63 5.55 16.89
N MET A 206 3.94 6.81 16.61
CA MET A 206 3.07 7.94 16.88
C MET A 206 1.84 7.95 15.94
N VAL A 207 2.02 7.52 14.70
CA VAL A 207 0.99 7.32 13.67
C VAL A 207 1.30 6.03 12.93
N ASN A 208 0.39 5.54 12.09
CA ASN A 208 0.55 4.26 11.35
C ASN A 208 0.77 3.09 12.34
N HIS A 209 -0.21 2.91 13.23
CA HIS A 209 -0.14 1.99 14.37
C HIS A 209 0.02 0.51 13.98
N GLU A 210 -0.26 0.15 12.73
CA GLU A 210 -0.16 -1.20 12.18
C GLU A 210 1.21 -1.51 11.56
N THR A 211 2.27 -0.84 12.02
CA THR A 211 3.65 -1.08 11.57
C THR A 211 4.30 -2.22 12.33
N ASN A 212 5.06 -3.07 11.64
CA ASN A 212 5.58 -4.31 12.20
C ASN A 212 7.02 -4.60 11.81
N GLU A 213 7.67 -5.44 12.64
CA GLU A 213 8.78 -6.29 12.26
C GLU A 213 8.26 -7.68 11.89
N LEU A 214 8.85 -8.30 10.87
CA LEU A 214 8.57 -9.67 10.45
C LEU A 214 9.85 -10.50 10.55
N PHE A 215 9.74 -11.68 11.11
CA PHE A 215 10.82 -12.65 11.19
C PHE A 215 10.40 -13.90 10.42
N PHE A 216 11.29 -14.40 9.60
CA PHE A 216 11.08 -15.63 8.83
C PHE A 216 12.10 -16.66 9.28
N GLU A 217 11.60 -17.81 9.77
CA GLU A 217 12.41 -18.95 10.18
C GLU A 217 11.92 -20.19 9.46
N ASN A 218 12.67 -20.61 8.44
CA ASN A 218 12.33 -21.73 7.57
C ASN A 218 10.90 -21.67 7.00
N LEU A 219 10.40 -20.46 6.71
CA LEU A 219 9.09 -20.27 6.11
C LEU A 219 9.07 -20.94 4.72
N GLU A 220 8.15 -21.88 4.54
CA GLU A 220 7.95 -22.58 3.27
C GLU A 220 6.91 -21.85 2.41
N ILE A 221 7.29 -21.49 1.19
CA ILE A 221 6.38 -20.88 0.20
C ILE A 221 6.39 -21.75 -1.06
N PRO A 222 5.21 -22.11 -1.61
CA PRO A 222 5.12 -22.84 -2.88
C PRO A 222 5.83 -22.08 -4.01
N SER A 223 6.50 -22.79 -4.91
CA SER A 223 7.22 -22.15 -6.02
C SER A 223 6.29 -21.42 -6.99
N GLU A 224 5.02 -21.81 -7.05
CA GLU A 224 3.98 -21.12 -7.83
C GLU A 224 3.66 -19.70 -7.32
N ASN A 225 4.09 -19.35 -6.10
CA ASN A 225 3.92 -18.02 -5.52
C ASN A 225 5.01 -17.04 -5.94
N LEU A 226 6.03 -17.49 -6.70
CA LEU A 226 6.98 -16.59 -7.34
C LEU A 226 6.26 -15.72 -8.37
N ILE A 227 6.45 -14.40 -8.29
CA ILE A 227 5.89 -13.45 -9.28
C ILE A 227 6.97 -13.17 -10.34
N GLY A 228 6.65 -13.47 -11.58
CA GLY A 228 7.55 -13.29 -12.72
C GLY A 228 8.71 -14.29 -12.72
N GLU A 229 9.90 -13.83 -13.13
CA GLU A 229 11.10 -14.65 -13.28
C GLU A 229 11.96 -14.58 -12.02
N GLU A 230 12.54 -15.72 -11.60
CA GLU A 230 13.50 -15.78 -10.51
C GLU A 230 14.72 -14.89 -10.80
N GLY A 231 15.18 -14.15 -9.80
CA GLY A 231 16.31 -13.23 -9.91
C GLY A 231 16.01 -11.88 -10.57
N LYS A 232 14.78 -11.63 -11.06
CA LYS A 232 14.37 -10.37 -11.71
C LYS A 232 13.48 -9.49 -10.83
N GLY A 233 13.22 -9.88 -9.59
CA GLY A 233 12.29 -9.23 -8.67
C GLY A 233 12.58 -7.76 -8.40
N PHE A 234 13.85 -7.33 -8.42
CA PHE A 234 14.19 -5.93 -8.23
C PHE A 234 13.59 -5.03 -9.32
N LYS A 235 13.63 -5.45 -10.56
CA LYS A 235 13.01 -4.73 -11.69
C LYS A 235 11.49 -4.65 -11.51
N TYR A 236 10.87 -5.71 -11.01
CA TYR A 236 9.43 -5.78 -10.86
C TYR A 236 8.95 -4.92 -9.69
N ILE A 237 9.65 -4.98 -8.53
CA ILE A 237 9.27 -4.17 -7.37
C ILE A 237 9.38 -2.67 -7.64
N LEU A 238 10.36 -2.23 -8.45
CA LEU A 238 10.50 -0.82 -8.82
C LEU A 238 9.25 -0.28 -9.53
N THR A 239 8.53 -1.11 -10.24
CA THR A 239 7.27 -0.71 -10.89
C THR A 239 6.20 -0.36 -9.85
N GLY A 240 6.08 -1.18 -8.79
CA GLY A 240 5.23 -0.89 -7.64
C GLY A 240 5.69 0.35 -6.88
N LEU A 241 6.98 0.45 -6.56
CA LEU A 241 7.56 1.60 -5.85
C LEU A 241 7.42 2.92 -6.63
N ASN A 242 7.41 2.90 -7.96
CA ASN A 242 7.15 4.11 -8.75
C ASN A 242 5.69 4.54 -8.64
N ALA A 243 4.76 3.60 -8.70
CA ALA A 243 3.34 3.87 -8.47
C ALA A 243 3.11 4.42 -7.04
N GLU A 244 3.73 3.80 -6.02
CA GLU A 244 3.69 4.26 -4.64
C GLU A 244 4.09 5.73 -4.49
N ARG A 245 5.26 6.12 -5.05
CA ARG A 245 5.74 7.51 -4.98
C ARG A 245 4.76 8.50 -5.57
N ILE A 246 4.12 8.14 -6.68
CA ILE A 246 3.15 8.99 -7.38
C ILE A 246 1.86 9.11 -6.56
N LEU A 247 1.35 8.00 -6.02
CA LEU A 247 0.13 7.98 -5.21
C LEU A 247 0.33 8.77 -3.91
N ILE A 248 1.44 8.55 -3.20
CA ILE A 248 1.74 9.28 -1.95
C ILE A 248 1.94 10.78 -2.23
N ALA A 249 2.54 11.16 -3.35
CA ALA A 249 2.63 12.58 -3.73
C ALA A 249 1.25 13.21 -3.92
N ALA A 250 0.29 12.48 -4.51
CA ALA A 250 -1.09 12.96 -4.65
C ALA A 250 -1.80 13.07 -3.29
N GLU A 251 -1.59 12.12 -2.39
CA GLU A 251 -2.07 12.19 -1.00
C GLU A 251 -1.57 13.46 -0.29
N CYS A 252 -0.26 13.75 -0.39
CA CYS A 252 0.32 14.97 0.19
C CYS A 252 -0.31 16.25 -0.38
N ILE A 253 -0.71 16.28 -1.66
CA ILE A 253 -1.43 17.40 -2.25
C ILE A 253 -2.83 17.51 -1.63
N GLY A 254 -3.54 16.39 -1.48
CA GLY A 254 -4.84 16.33 -0.79
C GLY A 254 -4.77 16.86 0.64
N ASP A 255 -3.78 16.42 1.41
CA ASP A 255 -3.50 16.91 2.77
C ASP A 255 -3.24 18.42 2.77
N GLY A 256 -2.43 18.91 1.82
CA GLY A 256 -2.15 20.35 1.67
C GLY A 256 -3.42 21.17 1.48
N TYR A 257 -4.35 20.72 0.67
CA TYR A 257 -5.66 21.36 0.51
C TYR A 257 -6.48 21.32 1.80
N TRP A 258 -6.56 20.14 2.44
CA TRP A 258 -7.28 19.99 3.69
C TRP A 258 -6.76 20.93 4.79
N PHE A 259 -5.45 20.97 5.00
CA PHE A 259 -4.81 21.87 5.97
C PHE A 259 -5.08 23.35 5.63
N THR A 260 -4.97 23.74 4.37
CA THR A 260 -5.25 25.13 3.92
C THR A 260 -6.68 25.52 4.23
N ASP A 261 -7.65 24.67 3.91
CA ASP A 261 -9.06 24.95 4.18
C ASP A 261 -9.33 25.06 5.69
N LYS A 262 -8.75 24.16 6.50
CA LYS A 262 -8.90 24.19 7.98
C LYS A 262 -8.25 25.42 8.61
N VAL A 263 -7.03 25.77 8.18
CA VAL A 263 -6.35 26.98 8.69
C VAL A 263 -7.11 28.22 8.29
N THR A 264 -7.58 28.31 7.06
CA THR A 264 -8.37 29.45 6.59
C THR A 264 -9.63 29.66 7.42
N SER A 265 -10.38 28.59 7.69
CA SER A 265 -11.55 28.66 8.58
C SER A 265 -11.14 29.13 9.97
N TYR A 266 -10.13 28.52 10.56
CA TYR A 266 -9.68 28.83 11.93
C TYR A 266 -9.24 30.30 12.07
N VAL A 267 -8.42 30.82 11.15
CA VAL A 267 -7.90 32.20 11.27
C VAL A 267 -8.97 33.26 11.07
N ASN A 268 -10.06 32.96 10.33
CA ASN A 268 -11.19 33.86 10.17
C ASN A 268 -12.06 33.95 11.42
N GLU A 269 -12.05 32.96 12.28
CA GLU A 269 -12.85 32.91 13.50
C GLU A 269 -12.04 33.28 14.77
N ARG A 270 -10.71 33.06 14.71
CA ARG A 270 -9.83 33.25 15.87
C ARG A 270 -9.59 34.73 16.19
N GLU A 271 -9.84 35.10 17.42
CA GLU A 271 -9.49 36.40 18.00
C GLU A 271 -8.35 36.24 19.03
N VAL A 272 -7.41 37.20 18.99
CA VAL A 272 -6.30 37.33 19.94
C VAL A 272 -6.22 38.80 20.35
N PHE A 273 -6.18 39.08 21.65
CA PHE A 273 -6.22 40.44 22.22
C PHE A 273 -7.45 41.26 21.78
N GLY A 274 -8.59 40.60 21.50
CA GLY A 274 -9.81 41.26 21.03
C GLY A 274 -9.75 41.70 19.56
N LEU A 275 -8.78 41.19 18.81
CA LEU A 275 -8.62 41.48 17.37
C LEU A 275 -8.62 40.15 16.59
N SER A 276 -9.25 40.16 15.43
CA SER A 276 -9.13 39.04 14.48
C SER A 276 -7.69 38.92 13.99
N LEU A 277 -7.22 37.69 13.74
CA LEU A 277 -5.86 37.42 13.26
C LEU A 277 -5.52 38.15 11.96
N ILE A 278 -6.52 38.49 11.13
CA ILE A 278 -6.30 39.29 9.89
C ILE A 278 -5.83 40.71 10.17
N HIS A 279 -5.97 41.22 11.40
CA HIS A 279 -5.55 42.55 11.81
C HIS A 279 -4.18 42.57 12.49
N ILE A 280 -3.59 41.42 12.71
CA ILE A 280 -2.26 41.27 13.27
C ILE A 280 -1.23 41.04 12.18
#